data_14255eac1bf9153593143b8672a93fe7
#
_entry.id   14255eac1bf9153593143b8672a93fe7
#
_cell.length_a   1.000
_cell.length_b   1.000
_cell.length_c   1.000
_cell.angle_alpha   90.00
_cell.angle_beta   90.00
_cell.angle_gamma   90.00
#
_symmetry.space_group_name_H-M   'P 1'
#
loop_
_entity.id
_entity.type
_entity.pdbx_description
1 polymer ?
#
loop_
_entity_poly.entity_id
_entity_poly.type
_entity_poly.pdbx_seq_one_letter_code
_entity_poly.pdbx_strand_id
1 'polypeptide(L)'
;MNVRSTLLRGGPWAAAACSGALLAACFPPWNQPQLVWIALLPLLAALWTLAPSAPRWKAPLLGYTAGIVFFTAAFYWLHALADIFSSAFLRGVPLLLAVYLAVYPALWAWVVATPPEAAATPAGTSLRNVRFAACGAAAWVALEWVRGWLFTGFGWNSPGVALHNNLALIQIADIFGVHGVTFIVVFANLTFVLILRRIKQDTSIKVLPNLRGEIMTLLVLVGIAVSYGVRVVLEKPSGGFTPLRAVCLQPNIPQLEKFAAEQEASILHRLERLMELATALQSPKPDIILWPEATTPRGMFADELNHSFTLEQARRAAVPLLIGSLEPAAGPGDATQVSEYNSAILIGDREVELQSYRKRHLVPFGEFLPFRQWAPEWLSELLPGDLEPGTEANLLHLSNPRVRIGALVCFEDSLAAETRSLVREGAQLLVNLTNDAWFGTTAAAAQHLANARFRAVETRLPLLRCTNSGVSCQVDPLGRVEQHLEPFTEGVDTLSVQVPNAPVPTRYVRWGDSWIGLCAALGLLLIRDKTRRHTNSPALEVRDRKRFS
;
A
#
# COMPACT_ATOMS: atom_id res chain seq x y z
N MET A 1 -13.80 26.59 37.44
CA MET A 1 -12.88 26.21 36.33
C MET A 1 -13.40 26.83 35.04
N ASN A 2 -12.63 27.68 34.38
CA ASN A 2 -13.12 28.54 33.29
C ASN A 2 -13.25 27.71 31.99
N VAL A 3 -14.47 27.42 31.52
CA VAL A 3 -14.79 26.63 30.31
C VAL A 3 -13.97 27.12 29.09
N ARG A 4 -13.73 28.42 28.98
CA ARG A 4 -12.88 29.03 27.93
C ARG A 4 -11.42 28.53 27.98
N SER A 5 -10.85 28.36 29.17
CA SER A 5 -9.46 27.89 29.34
C SER A 5 -9.31 26.37 29.03
N THR A 6 -10.38 25.60 29.27
CA THR A 6 -10.42 24.16 28.95
C THR A 6 -10.56 23.91 27.45
N LEU A 7 -11.42 24.69 26.77
CA LEU A 7 -11.57 24.66 25.30
C LEU A 7 -10.27 25.09 24.59
N LEU A 8 -9.55 26.08 25.11
CA LEU A 8 -8.26 26.52 24.55
C LEU A 8 -7.15 25.47 24.76
N ARG A 9 -7.22 24.63 25.80
CA ARG A 9 -6.25 23.54 26.05
C ARG A 9 -6.53 22.29 25.21
N GLY A 10 -7.79 22.00 24.88
CA GLY A 10 -8.20 20.85 24.05
C GLY A 10 -8.08 21.09 22.55
N GLY A 11 -8.10 22.35 22.09
CA GLY A 11 -8.13 22.73 20.67
C GLY A 11 -7.04 22.10 19.81
N PRO A 12 -5.75 22.10 20.21
CA PRO A 12 -4.69 21.45 19.42
C PRO A 12 -4.86 19.95 19.24
N TRP A 13 -5.35 19.25 20.27
CA TRP A 13 -5.59 17.81 20.22
C TRP A 13 -6.77 17.46 19.31
N ALA A 14 -7.86 18.24 19.40
CA ALA A 14 -9.01 18.11 18.50
C ALA A 14 -8.61 18.36 17.03
N ALA A 15 -7.76 19.35 16.77
CA ALA A 15 -7.24 19.62 15.44
C ALA A 15 -6.35 18.48 14.92
N ALA A 16 -5.50 17.91 15.77
CA ALA A 16 -4.69 16.73 15.42
C ALA A 16 -5.57 15.52 15.09
N ALA A 17 -6.58 15.23 15.92
CA ALA A 17 -7.55 14.17 15.67
C ALA A 17 -8.35 14.41 14.38
N CYS A 18 -8.75 15.66 14.10
CA CYS A 18 -9.40 16.04 12.85
C CYS A 18 -8.53 15.73 11.63
N SER A 19 -7.22 16.01 11.66
CA SER A 19 -6.31 15.62 10.58
C SER A 19 -6.28 14.10 10.36
N GLY A 20 -6.26 13.32 11.44
CA GLY A 20 -6.32 11.86 11.33
C GLY A 20 -7.62 11.38 10.69
N ALA A 21 -8.76 11.96 11.10
CA ALA A 21 -10.06 11.65 10.53
C ALA A 21 -10.18 12.04 9.05
N LEU A 22 -9.67 13.22 8.67
CA LEU A 22 -9.64 13.67 7.28
C LEU A 22 -8.78 12.74 6.40
N LEU A 23 -7.61 12.29 6.90
CA LEU A 23 -6.79 11.32 6.19
C LEU A 23 -7.52 9.99 6.01
N ALA A 24 -8.18 9.47 7.06
CA ALA A 24 -8.95 8.23 6.96
C ALA A 24 -10.09 8.35 5.95
N ALA A 25 -10.78 9.47 5.95
CA ALA A 25 -11.89 9.73 5.02
C ALA A 25 -11.47 9.72 3.54
N CYS A 26 -10.18 9.86 3.23
CA CYS A 26 -9.67 9.79 1.86
C CYS A 26 -9.77 8.37 1.25
N PHE A 27 -9.89 7.34 2.07
CA PHE A 27 -9.85 5.93 1.67
C PHE A 27 -11.22 5.25 1.80
N PRO A 28 -11.42 4.07 1.15
CA PRO A 28 -12.60 3.25 1.41
C PRO A 28 -12.79 2.96 2.91
N PRO A 29 -14.02 2.96 3.41
CA PRO A 29 -15.29 3.06 2.71
C PRO A 29 -15.74 4.49 2.37
N TRP A 30 -15.10 5.53 2.92
CA TRP A 30 -15.56 6.92 2.76
C TRP A 30 -15.29 7.53 1.39
N ASN A 31 -14.18 7.18 0.76
CA ASN A 31 -13.81 7.56 -0.62
C ASN A 31 -13.89 9.07 -0.91
N GLN A 32 -13.31 9.91 -0.04
CA GLN A 32 -13.23 11.36 -0.22
C GLN A 32 -11.80 11.82 -0.59
N PRO A 33 -11.25 11.40 -1.75
CA PRO A 33 -9.84 11.63 -2.10
C PRO A 33 -9.45 13.10 -2.16
N GLN A 34 -10.40 14.01 -2.45
CA GLN A 34 -10.16 15.45 -2.51
C GLN A 34 -9.71 16.02 -1.15
N LEU A 35 -10.08 15.39 -0.03
CA LEU A 35 -9.68 15.84 1.30
C LEU A 35 -8.19 15.70 1.54
N VAL A 36 -7.48 14.85 0.79
CA VAL A 36 -6.05 14.62 0.97
C VAL A 36 -5.22 15.90 0.78
N TRP A 37 -5.72 16.87 -0.01
CA TRP A 37 -5.06 18.17 -0.24
C TRP A 37 -5.06 19.09 0.96
N ILE A 38 -5.93 18.85 1.93
CA ILE A 38 -6.11 19.70 3.12
C ILE A 38 -6.05 18.92 4.44
N ALA A 39 -5.90 17.60 4.38
CA ALA A 39 -6.03 16.71 5.54
C ALA A 39 -5.00 17.00 6.65
N LEU A 40 -3.81 17.49 6.32
CA LEU A 40 -2.78 17.82 7.30
C LEU A 40 -2.89 19.27 7.84
N LEU A 41 -3.76 20.11 7.27
CA LEU A 41 -3.86 21.52 7.69
C LEU A 41 -4.22 21.70 9.17
N PRO A 42 -5.20 20.97 9.75
CA PRO A 42 -5.51 21.11 11.16
C PRO A 42 -4.34 20.75 12.08
N LEU A 43 -3.62 19.66 11.79
CA LEU A 43 -2.43 19.26 12.55
C LEU A 43 -1.32 20.33 12.46
N LEU A 44 -1.02 20.81 11.25
CA LEU A 44 0.00 21.84 11.04
C LEU A 44 -0.36 23.15 11.74
N ALA A 45 -1.64 23.55 11.69
CA ALA A 45 -2.13 24.71 12.43
C ALA A 45 -1.95 24.52 13.94
N ALA A 46 -2.29 23.34 14.48
CA ALA A 46 -2.09 23.02 15.88
C ALA A 46 -0.61 23.08 16.29
N LEU A 47 0.29 22.50 15.50
CA LEU A 47 1.72 22.51 15.73
C LEU A 47 2.30 23.93 15.79
N TRP A 48 1.87 24.81 14.89
CA TRP A 48 2.43 26.15 14.75
C TRP A 48 1.75 27.21 15.65
N THR A 49 0.71 26.82 16.36
CA THR A 49 0.11 27.63 17.45
C THR A 49 0.66 27.27 18.83
N LEU A 50 1.49 26.25 18.96
CA LEU A 50 2.15 25.94 20.21
C LEU A 50 3.01 27.12 20.64
N ALA A 51 2.89 27.49 21.93
CA ALA A 51 3.72 28.54 22.51
C ALA A 51 5.21 28.15 22.42
N PRO A 52 6.14 29.14 22.25
CA PRO A 52 7.58 28.86 22.26
C PRO A 52 8.06 28.15 23.54
N SER A 53 7.38 28.39 24.67
CA SER A 53 7.62 27.73 25.96
C SER A 53 6.98 26.35 26.08
N ALA A 54 6.24 25.88 25.07
CA ALA A 54 5.60 24.58 25.14
C ALA A 54 6.65 23.44 25.22
N PRO A 55 6.42 22.41 26.04
CA PRO A 55 7.31 21.27 26.12
C PRO A 55 7.52 20.62 24.75
N ARG A 56 8.77 20.25 24.44
CA ARG A 56 9.17 19.69 23.14
C ARG A 56 8.42 18.42 22.75
N TRP A 57 7.95 17.64 23.73
CA TRP A 57 7.19 16.41 23.51
C TRP A 57 5.77 16.64 22.96
N LYS A 58 5.22 17.87 23.07
CA LYS A 58 3.86 18.14 22.57
C LYS A 58 3.72 17.97 21.07
N ALA A 59 4.71 18.39 20.29
CA ALA A 59 4.64 18.29 18.84
C ALA A 59 4.57 16.84 18.35
N PRO A 60 5.48 15.92 18.74
CA PRO A 60 5.35 14.52 18.36
C PRO A 60 4.06 13.88 18.89
N LEU A 61 3.56 14.23 20.07
CA LEU A 61 2.31 13.67 20.56
C LEU A 61 1.08 14.15 19.78
N LEU A 62 1.08 15.36 19.26
CA LEU A 62 0.01 15.79 18.33
C LEU A 62 0.05 14.98 17.03
N GLY A 63 1.23 14.77 16.46
CA GLY A 63 1.41 13.88 15.31
C GLY A 63 0.98 12.44 15.61
N TYR A 64 1.32 11.95 16.80
CA TYR A 64 0.92 10.62 17.27
C TYR A 64 -0.61 10.51 17.40
N THR A 65 -1.28 11.53 17.96
CA THR A 65 -2.74 11.58 18.04
C THR A 65 -3.39 11.51 16.66
N ALA A 66 -2.88 12.30 15.70
CA ALA A 66 -3.37 12.24 14.32
C ALA A 66 -3.15 10.84 13.70
N GLY A 67 -1.99 10.23 13.93
CA GLY A 67 -1.67 8.88 13.48
C GLY A 67 -2.58 7.81 14.07
N ILE A 68 -2.82 7.83 15.40
CA ILE A 68 -3.73 6.89 16.06
C ILE A 68 -5.12 6.97 15.44
N VAL A 69 -5.68 8.17 15.30
CA VAL A 69 -7.02 8.35 14.71
C VAL A 69 -7.03 7.85 13.26
N PHE A 70 -6.02 8.25 12.47
CA PHE A 70 -5.94 7.85 11.06
C PHE A 70 -5.88 6.33 10.91
N PHE A 71 -4.89 5.68 11.52
CA PHE A 71 -4.66 4.26 11.29
C PHE A 71 -5.72 3.38 11.93
N THR A 72 -6.25 3.73 13.11
CA THR A 72 -7.37 2.99 13.70
C THR A 72 -8.61 3.05 12.82
N ALA A 73 -8.95 4.23 12.29
CA ALA A 73 -10.10 4.38 11.42
C ALA A 73 -9.87 3.74 10.04
N ALA A 74 -8.69 3.92 9.42
CA ALA A 74 -8.40 3.36 8.10
C ALA A 74 -8.34 1.84 8.11
N PHE A 75 -7.86 1.21 9.18
CA PHE A 75 -7.68 -0.25 9.29
C PHE A 75 -8.68 -0.91 10.24
N TYR A 76 -9.83 -0.27 10.49
CA TYR A 76 -10.90 -0.81 11.35
C TYR A 76 -11.31 -2.23 10.95
N TRP A 77 -11.22 -2.57 9.67
CA TRP A 77 -11.60 -3.85 9.12
C TRP A 77 -10.79 -5.05 9.66
N LEU A 78 -9.62 -4.81 10.26
CA LEU A 78 -8.86 -5.87 10.96
C LEU A 78 -9.63 -6.44 12.17
N HIS A 79 -10.69 -5.78 12.67
CA HIS A 79 -11.52 -6.34 13.73
C HIS A 79 -12.23 -7.64 13.31
N ALA A 80 -12.43 -7.85 11.99
CA ALA A 80 -13.04 -9.07 11.46
C ALA A 80 -12.24 -10.34 11.80
N LEU A 81 -10.94 -10.23 12.06
CA LEU A 81 -10.10 -11.35 12.53
C LEU A 81 -10.62 -11.95 13.85
N ALA A 82 -11.29 -11.13 14.69
CA ALA A 82 -11.86 -11.60 15.94
C ALA A 82 -12.96 -12.65 15.74
N ASP A 83 -13.73 -12.54 14.68
CA ASP A 83 -14.81 -13.47 14.38
C ASP A 83 -14.25 -14.77 13.79
N ILE A 84 -13.21 -14.70 12.94
CA ILE A 84 -12.55 -15.88 12.36
C ILE A 84 -11.84 -16.72 13.43
N PHE A 85 -11.09 -16.07 14.31
CA PHE A 85 -10.33 -16.76 15.37
C PHE A 85 -11.13 -16.95 16.67
N SER A 86 -12.42 -16.57 16.69
CA SER A 86 -13.29 -16.62 17.88
C SER A 86 -12.66 -15.97 19.12
N SER A 87 -11.87 -14.93 18.94
CA SER A 87 -11.09 -14.25 19.97
C SER A 87 -11.43 -12.76 20.08
N ALA A 88 -12.13 -12.37 21.15
CA ALA A 88 -12.52 -10.98 21.39
C ALA A 88 -11.31 -10.02 21.50
N PHE A 89 -10.14 -10.52 21.90
CA PHE A 89 -8.90 -9.74 21.96
C PHE A 89 -8.51 -9.16 20.59
N LEU A 90 -8.73 -9.90 19.51
CA LEU A 90 -8.38 -9.48 18.15
C LEU A 90 -9.21 -8.29 17.65
N ARG A 91 -10.31 -7.92 18.31
CA ARG A 91 -11.02 -6.66 18.04
C ARG A 91 -10.15 -5.42 18.29
N GLY A 92 -9.11 -5.55 19.11
CA GLY A 92 -8.14 -4.50 19.42
C GLY A 92 -7.03 -4.35 18.38
N VAL A 93 -6.89 -5.28 17.43
CA VAL A 93 -5.79 -5.28 16.43
C VAL A 93 -5.67 -3.96 15.65
N PRO A 94 -6.77 -3.31 15.18
CA PRO A 94 -6.66 -2.02 14.51
C PRO A 94 -5.95 -0.96 15.37
N LEU A 95 -6.27 -0.91 16.67
CA LEU A 95 -5.64 0.03 17.58
C LEU A 95 -4.18 -0.34 17.88
N LEU A 96 -3.88 -1.62 18.05
CA LEU A 96 -2.50 -2.10 18.28
C LEU A 96 -1.60 -1.75 17.09
N LEU A 97 -2.08 -1.99 15.87
CA LEU A 97 -1.38 -1.60 14.66
C LEU A 97 -1.22 -0.07 14.57
N ALA A 98 -2.26 0.69 14.91
CA ALA A 98 -2.23 2.14 14.92
C ALA A 98 -1.20 2.70 15.93
N VAL A 99 -1.03 2.07 17.10
CA VAL A 99 -0.01 2.44 18.11
C VAL A 99 1.40 2.38 17.50
N TYR A 100 1.71 1.36 16.72
CA TYR A 100 2.98 1.25 16.01
C TYR A 100 3.09 2.27 14.88
N LEU A 101 2.09 2.32 14.00
CA LEU A 101 2.13 3.16 12.79
C LEU A 101 2.10 4.65 13.11
N ALA A 102 1.48 5.07 14.20
CA ALA A 102 1.41 6.48 14.63
C ALA A 102 2.78 7.09 14.99
N VAL A 103 3.80 6.27 15.19
CA VAL A 103 5.18 6.75 15.42
C VAL A 103 5.69 7.57 14.22
N TYR A 104 5.33 7.19 12.99
CA TYR A 104 5.80 7.88 11.78
C TYR A 104 5.26 9.31 11.64
N PRO A 105 3.94 9.58 11.73
CA PRO A 105 3.43 10.96 11.78
C PRO A 105 3.89 11.71 13.04
N ALA A 106 4.17 11.04 14.17
CA ALA A 106 4.77 11.69 15.34
C ALA A 106 6.17 12.23 15.05
N LEU A 107 7.03 11.43 14.44
CA LEU A 107 8.37 11.84 14.02
C LEU A 107 8.31 12.97 13.00
N TRP A 108 7.43 12.88 12.01
CA TRP A 108 7.24 13.95 11.05
C TRP A 108 6.77 15.24 11.69
N ALA A 109 5.78 15.18 12.59
CA ALA A 109 5.29 16.35 13.32
C ALA A 109 6.40 17.01 14.13
N TRP A 110 7.29 16.22 14.73
CA TRP A 110 8.47 16.75 15.42
C TRP A 110 9.40 17.48 14.45
N VAL A 111 9.64 16.98 13.24
CA VAL A 111 10.49 17.61 12.21
C VAL A 111 9.92 18.97 11.80
N VAL A 112 8.62 19.04 11.48
CA VAL A 112 7.96 20.24 10.94
C VAL A 112 7.37 21.17 12.01
N ALA A 113 7.58 20.90 13.29
CA ALA A 113 6.97 21.66 14.41
C ALA A 113 7.29 23.14 14.41
N THR A 114 8.45 23.54 13.85
CA THR A 114 8.90 24.94 13.86
C THR A 114 8.85 25.49 12.44
N PRO A 115 7.86 26.32 12.10
CA PRO A 115 7.75 26.91 10.77
C PRO A 115 8.89 27.89 10.50
N PRO A 116 9.20 28.18 9.23
CA PRO A 116 10.26 29.12 8.89
C PRO A 116 9.90 30.55 9.33
N GLU A 117 10.92 31.32 9.70
CA GLU A 117 10.78 32.75 9.96
C GLU A 117 10.74 33.52 8.65
N ALA A 118 10.07 34.68 8.67
CA ALA A 118 10.07 35.58 7.54
C ALA A 118 11.49 36.08 7.24
N ALA A 119 11.79 36.29 5.98
CA ALA A 119 13.02 36.97 5.55
C ALA A 119 12.78 38.48 5.44
N ALA A 120 13.84 39.25 5.28
CA ALA A 120 13.76 40.70 5.09
C ALA A 120 12.97 41.10 3.84
N THR A 121 12.86 40.22 2.84
CA THR A 121 12.11 40.47 1.60
C THR A 121 11.00 39.44 1.42
N PRO A 122 9.89 39.80 0.72
CA PRO A 122 8.84 38.87 0.38
C PRO A 122 9.33 37.64 -0.42
N ALA A 123 10.21 37.85 -1.40
CA ALA A 123 10.80 36.79 -2.20
C ALA A 123 11.67 35.85 -1.37
N GLY A 124 12.50 36.39 -0.45
CA GLY A 124 13.27 35.58 0.48
C GLY A 124 12.39 34.77 1.43
N THR A 125 11.26 35.30 1.85
CA THR A 125 10.26 34.58 2.65
C THR A 125 9.64 33.43 1.85
N SER A 126 9.23 33.66 0.59
CA SER A 126 8.70 32.63 -0.29
C SER A 126 9.72 31.51 -0.52
N LEU A 127 10.99 31.83 -0.75
CA LEU A 127 12.05 30.82 -0.93
C LEU A 127 12.22 29.96 0.33
N ARG A 128 12.21 30.56 1.53
CA ARG A 128 12.29 29.83 2.79
C ARG A 128 11.07 28.91 2.99
N ASN A 129 9.88 29.40 2.64
CA ASN A 129 8.63 28.65 2.75
C ASN A 129 8.63 27.44 1.79
N VAL A 130 8.98 27.65 0.53
CA VAL A 130 9.06 26.59 -0.49
C VAL A 130 10.11 25.55 -0.09
N ARG A 131 11.31 25.97 0.36
CA ARG A 131 12.34 25.05 0.88
C ARG A 131 11.81 24.25 2.06
N PHE A 132 11.15 24.89 3.02
CA PHE A 132 10.56 24.20 4.17
C PHE A 132 9.52 23.18 3.75
N ALA A 133 8.59 23.55 2.85
CA ALA A 133 7.58 22.64 2.34
C ALA A 133 8.19 21.44 1.61
N ALA A 134 9.21 21.68 0.76
CA ALA A 134 9.91 20.61 0.06
C ALA A 134 10.63 19.64 1.01
N CYS A 135 11.38 20.19 1.98
CA CYS A 135 12.07 19.36 2.98
C CYS A 135 11.09 18.62 3.91
N GLY A 136 9.97 19.24 4.27
CA GLY A 136 8.92 18.61 5.09
C GLY A 136 8.19 17.49 4.34
N ALA A 137 7.90 17.67 3.05
CA ALA A 137 7.34 16.62 2.19
C ALA A 137 8.34 15.47 2.00
N ALA A 138 9.62 15.78 1.77
CA ALA A 138 10.69 14.81 1.67
C ALA A 138 10.85 13.99 2.97
N ALA A 139 10.76 14.63 4.13
CA ALA A 139 10.79 13.95 5.42
C ALA A 139 9.61 12.98 5.59
N TRP A 140 8.40 13.35 5.15
CA TRP A 140 7.25 12.45 5.15
C TRP A 140 7.53 11.22 4.28
N VAL A 141 7.96 11.42 3.03
CA VAL A 141 8.26 10.35 2.09
C VAL A 141 9.31 9.39 2.63
N ALA A 142 10.39 9.91 3.24
CA ALA A 142 11.42 9.08 3.84
C ALA A 142 10.87 8.22 4.98
N LEU A 143 10.04 8.79 5.87
CA LEU A 143 9.40 8.06 6.96
C LEU A 143 8.37 7.04 6.47
N GLU A 144 7.60 7.39 5.43
CA GLU A 144 6.65 6.48 4.79
C GLU A 144 7.35 5.29 4.14
N TRP A 145 8.48 5.52 3.49
CA TRP A 145 9.31 4.45 2.93
C TRP A 145 9.83 3.52 4.03
N VAL A 146 10.35 4.06 5.15
CA VAL A 146 10.77 3.24 6.30
C VAL A 146 9.60 2.41 6.83
N ARG A 147 8.39 2.98 6.93
CA ARG A 147 7.16 2.27 7.31
C ARG A 147 6.86 1.09 6.38
N GLY A 148 7.26 1.19 5.11
CA GLY A 148 6.99 0.18 4.09
C GLY A 148 7.87 -1.08 4.19
N TRP A 149 8.94 -1.10 5.02
CA TRP A 149 9.81 -2.26 5.16
C TRP A 149 10.23 -2.59 6.60
N LEU A 150 10.24 -1.60 7.51
CA LEU A 150 10.65 -1.85 8.90
C LEU A 150 9.65 -2.79 9.60
N PHE A 151 10.17 -3.81 10.30
CA PHE A 151 9.38 -4.88 10.93
C PHE A 151 8.43 -5.57 9.94
N THR A 152 8.98 -5.99 8.79
CA THR A 152 8.27 -6.56 7.63
C THR A 152 7.46 -5.54 6.81
N GLY A 153 7.21 -4.35 7.35
CA GLY A 153 6.60 -3.23 6.67
C GLY A 153 5.07 -3.30 6.53
N PHE A 154 4.43 -2.13 6.63
CA PHE A 154 3.01 -1.98 6.30
C PHE A 154 2.80 -0.62 5.62
N GLY A 155 2.96 -0.60 4.29
CA GLY A 155 2.96 0.62 3.47
C GLY A 155 1.58 1.14 3.05
N TRP A 156 0.47 0.47 3.42
CA TRP A 156 -0.86 0.78 2.95
C TRP A 156 -1.33 2.21 3.27
N ASN A 157 -2.21 2.69 2.42
CA ASN A 157 -2.94 3.96 2.60
C ASN A 157 -2.01 5.17 2.78
N SER A 158 -0.95 5.26 1.98
CA SER A 158 -0.18 6.49 1.88
C SER A 158 -1.03 7.62 1.28
N PRO A 159 -0.75 8.90 1.58
CA PRO A 159 -1.48 10.02 0.97
C PRO A 159 -1.52 9.99 -0.56
N GLY A 160 -0.49 9.44 -1.20
CA GLY A 160 -0.47 9.24 -2.65
C GLY A 160 -1.49 8.22 -3.14
N VAL A 161 -1.72 7.15 -2.37
CA VAL A 161 -2.73 6.11 -2.71
C VAL A 161 -4.14 6.67 -2.70
N ALA A 162 -4.44 7.67 -1.87
CA ALA A 162 -5.75 8.32 -1.87
C ALA A 162 -6.17 8.84 -3.27
N LEU A 163 -5.20 9.16 -4.11
CA LEU A 163 -5.42 9.67 -5.47
C LEU A 163 -5.45 8.58 -6.56
N HIS A 164 -5.55 7.30 -6.18
CA HIS A 164 -5.51 6.16 -7.11
C HIS A 164 -6.46 6.28 -8.31
N ASN A 165 -7.58 6.99 -8.19
CA ASN A 165 -8.54 7.24 -9.27
C ASN A 165 -8.18 8.45 -10.15
N ASN A 166 -7.18 9.26 -9.78
CA ASN A 166 -6.75 10.39 -10.59
C ASN A 166 -5.69 9.96 -11.60
N LEU A 167 -6.15 9.45 -12.75
CA LEU A 167 -5.28 8.88 -13.78
C LEU A 167 -4.15 9.82 -14.21
N ALA A 168 -4.37 11.13 -14.24
CA ALA A 168 -3.33 12.06 -14.65
C ALA A 168 -2.22 12.19 -13.58
N LEU A 169 -2.58 12.28 -12.30
CA LEU A 169 -1.58 12.47 -11.24
C LEU A 169 -0.79 11.21 -10.93
N ILE A 170 -1.42 10.03 -10.99
CA ILE A 170 -0.73 8.78 -10.62
C ILE A 170 0.34 8.38 -11.64
N GLN A 171 0.34 8.93 -12.87
CA GLN A 171 1.30 8.53 -13.89
C GLN A 171 2.75 8.81 -13.52
N ILE A 172 3.03 9.81 -12.68
CA ILE A 172 4.39 10.08 -12.19
C ILE A 172 4.99 8.93 -11.36
N ALA A 173 4.15 7.96 -10.97
CA ALA A 173 4.61 6.78 -10.25
C ALA A 173 5.54 5.89 -11.09
N ASP A 174 5.52 5.98 -12.42
CA ASP A 174 6.50 5.29 -13.28
C ASP A 174 7.92 5.89 -13.20
N ILE A 175 8.07 7.05 -12.54
CA ILE A 175 9.36 7.71 -12.29
C ILE A 175 9.75 7.59 -10.82
N PHE A 176 8.82 7.90 -9.90
CA PHE A 176 9.08 8.11 -8.47
C PHE A 176 8.36 7.13 -7.56
N GLY A 177 7.63 6.14 -8.11
CA GLY A 177 6.71 5.31 -7.33
C GLY A 177 5.55 6.12 -6.75
N VAL A 178 4.68 5.47 -5.98
CA VAL A 178 3.58 6.12 -5.25
C VAL A 178 4.06 7.26 -4.34
N HIS A 179 5.29 7.16 -3.86
CA HIS A 179 5.94 8.16 -3.01
C HIS A 179 6.09 9.52 -3.67
N GLY A 180 6.21 9.58 -5.02
CA GLY A 180 6.21 10.83 -5.77
C GLY A 180 4.87 11.56 -5.67
N VAL A 181 3.77 10.82 -5.72
CA VAL A 181 2.42 11.37 -5.55
C VAL A 181 2.23 11.86 -4.10
N THR A 182 2.67 11.07 -3.12
CA THR A 182 2.69 11.48 -1.69
C THR A 182 3.47 12.78 -1.49
N PHE A 183 4.64 12.92 -2.12
CA PHE A 183 5.45 14.14 -2.02
C PHE A 183 4.65 15.38 -2.44
N ILE A 184 3.96 15.33 -3.59
CA ILE A 184 3.14 16.44 -4.09
C ILE A 184 2.02 16.80 -3.11
N VAL A 185 1.32 15.80 -2.58
CA VAL A 185 0.22 15.99 -1.62
C VAL A 185 0.71 16.67 -0.34
N VAL A 186 1.78 16.16 0.27
CA VAL A 186 2.32 16.73 1.52
C VAL A 186 2.92 18.11 1.29
N PHE A 187 3.59 18.32 0.15
CA PHE A 187 4.09 19.64 -0.25
C PHE A 187 2.95 20.66 -0.37
N ALA A 188 1.84 20.28 -0.99
CA ALA A 188 0.65 21.14 -1.10
C ALA A 188 0.08 21.50 0.27
N ASN A 189 -0.11 20.54 1.17
CA ASN A 189 -0.60 20.79 2.54
C ASN A 189 0.30 21.78 3.29
N LEU A 190 1.62 21.57 3.27
CA LEU A 190 2.57 22.49 3.91
C LEU A 190 2.52 23.88 3.28
N THR A 191 2.45 23.96 1.96
CA THR A 191 2.37 25.23 1.22
C THR A 191 1.09 26.00 1.57
N PHE A 192 -0.06 25.32 1.61
CA PHE A 192 -1.34 25.96 1.97
C PHE A 192 -1.30 26.56 3.38
N VAL A 193 -0.78 25.83 4.37
CA VAL A 193 -0.70 26.36 5.75
C VAL A 193 0.28 27.54 5.83
N LEU A 194 1.40 27.50 5.09
CA LEU A 194 2.34 28.63 5.03
C LEU A 194 1.71 29.88 4.38
N ILE A 195 0.91 29.70 3.32
CA ILE A 195 0.13 30.77 2.70
C ILE A 195 -0.86 31.36 3.70
N LEU A 196 -1.68 30.51 4.36
CA LEU A 196 -2.66 30.96 5.36
C LEU A 196 -1.99 31.71 6.53
N ARG A 197 -0.81 31.23 6.96
CA ARG A 197 -0.02 31.91 7.99
C ARG A 197 0.42 33.31 7.55
N ARG A 198 0.90 33.49 6.31
CA ARG A 198 1.28 34.79 5.76
C ARG A 198 0.10 35.73 5.64
N ILE A 199 -1.05 35.26 5.15
CA ILE A 199 -2.29 36.04 5.08
C ILE A 199 -2.71 36.53 6.48
N LYS A 200 -2.60 35.68 7.50
CA LYS A 200 -2.93 36.05 8.88
C LYS A 200 -1.96 37.07 9.49
N GLN A 201 -0.69 37.04 9.07
CA GLN A 201 0.36 37.95 9.59
C GLN A 201 0.39 39.30 8.86
N ASP A 202 0.02 39.32 7.59
CA ASP A 202 -0.02 40.52 6.75
C ASP A 202 -1.44 40.74 6.23
N THR A 203 -2.17 41.62 6.88
CA THR A 203 -3.57 41.96 6.53
C THR A 203 -3.65 43.01 5.43
N SER A 204 -2.54 43.43 4.85
CA SER A 204 -2.51 44.43 3.78
C SER A 204 -3.03 43.87 2.44
N ILE A 205 -3.59 44.75 1.59
CA ILE A 205 -4.04 44.40 0.23
C ILE A 205 -2.86 43.86 -0.63
N LYS A 206 -1.62 44.15 -0.25
CA LYS A 206 -0.39 43.71 -0.96
C LYS A 206 0.03 42.28 -0.61
N VAL A 207 -0.71 41.56 0.23
CA VAL A 207 -0.34 40.17 0.62
C VAL A 207 -0.35 39.22 -0.58
N LEU A 208 -1.33 39.33 -1.50
CA LEU A 208 -1.44 38.43 -2.66
C LEU A 208 -0.23 38.49 -3.60
N PRO A 209 0.30 39.67 -4.03
CA PRO A 209 1.54 39.73 -4.77
C PRO A 209 2.73 39.09 -4.04
N ASN A 210 2.77 39.17 -2.72
CA ASN A 210 3.83 38.60 -1.90
C ASN A 210 3.79 37.07 -1.81
N LEU A 211 2.67 36.41 -2.14
CA LEU A 211 2.46 34.95 -2.12
C LEU A 211 2.80 34.28 -3.46
N ARG A 212 3.17 35.05 -4.49
CA ARG A 212 3.39 34.53 -5.85
C ARG A 212 4.38 33.38 -5.89
N GLY A 213 5.43 33.42 -5.06
CA GLY A 213 6.46 32.38 -5.02
C GLY A 213 5.91 31.02 -4.62
N GLU A 214 5.15 30.94 -3.52
CA GLU A 214 4.54 29.72 -3.02
C GLU A 214 3.48 29.18 -3.98
N ILE A 215 2.59 30.07 -4.45
CA ILE A 215 1.49 29.70 -5.35
C ILE A 215 2.04 29.19 -6.69
N MET A 216 2.97 29.93 -7.31
CA MET A 216 3.56 29.54 -8.59
C MET A 216 4.32 28.21 -8.48
N THR A 217 5.10 28.01 -7.39
CA THR A 217 5.83 26.75 -7.21
C THR A 217 4.88 25.56 -7.11
N LEU A 218 3.78 25.71 -6.35
CA LEU A 218 2.77 24.65 -6.23
C LEU A 218 2.08 24.38 -7.58
N LEU A 219 1.64 25.45 -8.28
CA LEU A 219 1.00 25.32 -9.59
C LEU A 219 1.92 24.67 -10.64
N VAL A 220 3.20 25.07 -10.66
CA VAL A 220 4.20 24.47 -11.57
C VAL A 220 4.43 23.01 -11.25
N LEU A 221 4.59 22.64 -9.97
CA LEU A 221 4.81 21.25 -9.57
C LEU A 221 3.62 20.36 -9.96
N VAL A 222 2.40 20.76 -9.59
CA VAL A 222 1.17 20.02 -9.93
C VAL A 222 0.94 20.04 -11.44
N GLY A 223 1.16 21.20 -12.10
CA GLY A 223 1.01 21.35 -13.54
C GLY A 223 1.94 20.45 -14.34
N ILE A 224 3.22 20.32 -13.93
CA ILE A 224 4.16 19.38 -14.54
C ILE A 224 3.67 17.94 -14.37
N ALA A 225 3.26 17.55 -13.17
CA ALA A 225 2.78 16.19 -12.89
C ALA A 225 1.52 15.85 -13.71
N VAL A 226 0.55 16.75 -13.76
CA VAL A 226 -0.68 16.58 -14.53
C VAL A 226 -0.39 16.57 -16.04
N SER A 227 0.43 17.50 -16.54
CA SER A 227 0.79 17.56 -17.96
C SER A 227 1.53 16.30 -18.41
N TYR A 228 2.46 15.82 -17.59
CA TYR A 228 3.13 14.55 -17.82
C TYR A 228 2.12 13.39 -17.90
N GLY A 229 1.24 13.29 -16.91
CA GLY A 229 0.26 12.22 -16.87
C GLY A 229 -0.78 12.28 -17.99
N VAL A 230 -1.27 13.47 -18.35
CA VAL A 230 -2.16 13.65 -19.51
C VAL A 230 -1.48 13.18 -20.78
N ARG A 231 -0.19 13.59 -20.99
CA ARG A 231 0.58 13.12 -22.12
C ARG A 231 0.65 11.59 -22.15
N VAL A 232 1.01 10.94 -21.04
CA VAL A 232 1.14 9.48 -20.95
C VAL A 232 -0.21 8.78 -21.22
N VAL A 233 -1.31 9.32 -20.70
CA VAL A 233 -2.66 8.75 -20.89
C VAL A 233 -3.15 8.87 -22.33
N LEU A 234 -2.73 9.90 -23.05
CA LEU A 234 -3.09 10.15 -24.45
C LEU A 234 -2.13 9.48 -25.44
N GLU A 235 -0.93 9.10 -24.99
CA GLU A 235 0.06 8.43 -25.84
C GLU A 235 -0.43 7.02 -26.20
N LYS A 236 -0.44 6.70 -27.48
CA LYS A 236 -0.80 5.35 -27.92
C LYS A 236 0.31 4.38 -27.55
N PRO A 237 -0.04 3.19 -27.01
CA PRO A 237 0.94 2.16 -26.75
C PRO A 237 1.76 1.86 -28.02
N SER A 238 3.08 1.85 -27.91
CA SER A 238 4.00 1.51 -29.00
C SER A 238 4.57 0.11 -28.75
N GLY A 239 4.85 -0.63 -29.83
CA GLY A 239 5.40 -1.99 -29.78
C GLY A 239 4.39 -3.06 -30.13
N GLY A 240 4.85 -4.30 -30.15
CA GLY A 240 4.00 -5.48 -30.34
C GLY A 240 3.36 -5.91 -29.04
N PHE A 241 2.13 -6.36 -29.15
CA PHE A 241 1.37 -6.93 -28.03
C PHE A 241 0.86 -8.31 -28.39
N THR A 242 0.81 -9.18 -27.41
CA THR A 242 0.18 -10.48 -27.49
C THR A 242 -1.15 -10.40 -26.72
N PRO A 243 -2.30 -10.57 -27.39
CA PRO A 243 -3.56 -10.68 -26.67
C PRO A 243 -3.54 -11.93 -25.80
N LEU A 244 -3.99 -11.82 -24.57
CA LEU A 244 -4.14 -12.94 -23.65
C LEU A 244 -5.52 -12.87 -23.00
N ARG A 245 -6.23 -13.97 -23.06
CA ARG A 245 -7.53 -14.16 -22.45
C ARG A 245 -7.43 -15.06 -21.25
N ALA A 246 -7.62 -14.49 -20.06
CA ALA A 246 -7.64 -15.22 -18.81
C ALA A 246 -9.05 -15.37 -18.28
N VAL A 247 -9.36 -16.51 -17.67
CA VAL A 247 -10.60 -16.70 -16.90
C VAL A 247 -10.24 -16.80 -15.43
N CYS A 248 -10.80 -15.91 -14.62
CA CYS A 248 -10.65 -15.92 -13.16
C CYS A 248 -11.84 -16.62 -12.51
N LEU A 249 -11.59 -17.58 -11.64
CA LEU A 249 -12.59 -18.14 -10.75
C LEU A 249 -12.68 -17.30 -9.47
N GLN A 250 -13.89 -16.92 -9.09
CA GLN A 250 -14.20 -16.28 -7.81
C GLN A 250 -15.14 -17.18 -7.04
N PRO A 251 -14.62 -18.15 -6.27
CA PRO A 251 -15.45 -19.16 -5.62
C PRO A 251 -16.20 -18.64 -4.41
N ASN A 252 -15.83 -17.48 -3.89
CA ASN A 252 -16.46 -16.84 -2.72
C ASN A 252 -16.65 -17.80 -1.53
N ILE A 253 -15.60 -18.54 -1.20
CA ILE A 253 -15.58 -19.46 -0.07
C ILE A 253 -15.30 -18.66 1.21
N PRO A 254 -16.25 -18.64 2.18
CA PRO A 254 -16.00 -18.02 3.48
C PRO A 254 -14.85 -18.69 4.20
N GLN A 255 -14.01 -17.90 4.90
CA GLN A 255 -12.80 -18.43 5.54
C GLN A 255 -13.09 -19.51 6.59
N LEU A 256 -14.19 -19.40 7.33
CA LEU A 256 -14.60 -20.40 8.31
C LEU A 256 -15.02 -21.72 7.66
N GLU A 257 -15.70 -21.69 6.51
CA GLU A 257 -16.05 -22.90 5.76
C GLU A 257 -14.81 -23.64 5.28
N LYS A 258 -13.77 -22.90 4.90
CA LYS A 258 -12.51 -23.47 4.41
C LYS A 258 -11.77 -24.29 5.47
N PHE A 259 -11.91 -23.95 6.74
CA PHE A 259 -11.30 -24.68 7.84
C PHE A 259 -12.15 -25.88 8.32
N ALA A 260 -13.41 -25.99 7.88
CA ALA A 260 -14.33 -27.03 8.27
C ALA A 260 -14.16 -28.28 7.38
N ALA A 261 -13.64 -29.37 7.94
CA ALA A 261 -13.38 -30.61 7.19
C ALA A 261 -14.65 -31.18 6.51
N GLU A 262 -15.81 -31.01 7.12
CA GLU A 262 -17.12 -31.41 6.57
C GLU A 262 -17.55 -30.62 5.34
N GLN A 263 -16.95 -29.45 5.08
CA GLN A 263 -17.22 -28.62 3.90
C GLN A 263 -16.33 -28.96 2.69
N GLU A 264 -15.33 -29.82 2.85
CA GLU A 264 -14.35 -30.14 1.81
C GLU A 264 -15.02 -30.58 0.50
N ALA A 265 -15.93 -31.55 0.57
CA ALA A 265 -16.65 -32.02 -0.61
C ALA A 265 -17.51 -30.93 -1.28
N SER A 266 -18.14 -30.05 -0.50
CA SER A 266 -18.92 -28.93 -0.99
C SER A 266 -18.05 -27.90 -1.73
N ILE A 267 -16.87 -27.62 -1.19
CA ILE A 267 -15.91 -26.70 -1.81
C ILE A 267 -15.39 -27.27 -3.13
N LEU A 268 -14.98 -28.54 -3.17
CA LEU A 268 -14.51 -29.18 -4.39
C LEU A 268 -15.60 -29.20 -5.47
N HIS A 269 -16.86 -29.52 -5.09
CA HIS A 269 -17.99 -29.45 -6.05
C HIS A 269 -18.25 -28.04 -6.58
N ARG A 270 -18.11 -27.01 -5.73
CA ARG A 270 -18.20 -25.59 -6.14
C ARG A 270 -17.12 -25.26 -7.18
N LEU A 271 -15.88 -25.67 -6.92
CA LEU A 271 -14.76 -25.45 -7.85
C LEU A 271 -14.98 -26.19 -9.18
N GLU A 272 -15.46 -27.46 -9.16
CA GLU A 272 -15.79 -28.22 -10.36
C GLU A 272 -16.83 -27.49 -11.20
N ARG A 273 -17.93 -27.05 -10.61
CA ARG A 273 -18.98 -26.29 -11.30
C ARG A 273 -18.45 -24.99 -11.93
N LEU A 274 -17.59 -24.24 -11.21
CA LEU A 274 -16.99 -23.04 -11.75
C LEU A 274 -16.02 -23.32 -12.89
N MET A 275 -15.29 -24.46 -12.84
CA MET A 275 -14.46 -24.92 -13.95
C MET A 275 -15.28 -25.31 -15.18
N GLU A 276 -16.44 -25.96 -15.01
CA GLU A 276 -17.36 -26.23 -16.09
C GLU A 276 -17.85 -24.93 -16.74
N LEU A 277 -18.23 -23.93 -15.95
CA LEU A 277 -18.60 -22.60 -16.46
C LEU A 277 -17.43 -21.94 -17.20
N ALA A 278 -16.20 -22.00 -16.63
CA ALA A 278 -15.01 -21.42 -17.24
C ALA A 278 -14.65 -22.04 -18.58
N THR A 279 -14.98 -23.32 -18.80
CA THR A 279 -14.65 -24.06 -20.03
C THR A 279 -15.80 -24.12 -21.02
N ALA A 280 -17.03 -24.36 -20.57
CA ALA A 280 -18.20 -24.58 -21.44
C ALA A 280 -18.74 -23.28 -22.06
N LEU A 281 -18.70 -22.17 -21.33
CA LEU A 281 -19.26 -20.88 -21.78
C LEU A 281 -18.29 -20.01 -22.57
N GLN A 282 -17.04 -20.45 -22.75
CA GLN A 282 -15.97 -19.64 -23.32
C GLN A 282 -15.72 -19.96 -24.80
N SER A 283 -16.17 -19.07 -25.69
CA SER A 283 -15.81 -19.07 -27.10
C SER A 283 -15.34 -17.68 -27.52
N PRO A 284 -14.07 -17.49 -27.91
CA PRO A 284 -12.99 -18.49 -28.02
C PRO A 284 -12.49 -19.01 -26.66
N LYS A 285 -11.80 -20.16 -26.68
CA LYS A 285 -11.18 -20.81 -25.51
C LYS A 285 -10.19 -19.85 -24.83
N PRO A 286 -10.15 -19.81 -23.49
CA PRO A 286 -9.16 -18.99 -22.78
C PRO A 286 -7.72 -19.53 -22.97
N ASP A 287 -6.74 -18.64 -22.82
CA ASP A 287 -5.32 -19.01 -22.87
C ASP A 287 -4.81 -19.54 -21.52
N ILE A 288 -5.47 -19.13 -20.43
CA ILE A 288 -5.16 -19.52 -19.05
C ILE A 288 -6.39 -19.41 -18.16
N ILE A 289 -6.52 -20.30 -17.20
CA ILE A 289 -7.50 -20.23 -16.11
C ILE A 289 -6.76 -19.92 -14.81
N LEU A 290 -7.32 -19.01 -14.00
CA LEU A 290 -6.74 -18.56 -12.74
C LEU A 290 -7.63 -18.99 -11.57
N TRP A 291 -7.04 -19.64 -10.58
CA TRP A 291 -7.64 -19.89 -9.27
C TRP A 291 -7.01 -19.00 -8.22
N PRO A 292 -7.77 -18.47 -7.26
CA PRO A 292 -7.24 -17.56 -6.25
C PRO A 292 -6.28 -18.24 -5.26
N GLU A 293 -5.80 -17.50 -4.28
CA GLU A 293 -4.89 -17.95 -3.22
C GLU A 293 -5.49 -19.10 -2.42
N ALA A 294 -4.69 -20.14 -2.21
CA ALA A 294 -5.03 -21.31 -1.40
C ALA A 294 -6.46 -21.81 -1.68
N THR A 295 -6.80 -22.05 -2.94
CA THR A 295 -8.19 -22.26 -3.39
C THR A 295 -8.78 -23.56 -2.89
N THR A 296 -8.02 -24.66 -2.93
CA THR A 296 -8.46 -25.95 -2.41
C THR A 296 -8.56 -25.96 -0.87
N PRO A 297 -9.44 -26.78 -0.28
CA PRO A 297 -9.59 -26.86 1.18
C PRO A 297 -8.27 -27.14 1.89
N ARG A 298 -7.48 -28.02 1.34
CA ARG A 298 -6.08 -28.28 1.71
C ARG A 298 -5.19 -27.95 0.51
N GLY A 299 -3.89 -27.79 0.74
CA GLY A 299 -2.95 -27.57 -0.35
C GLY A 299 -3.01 -28.69 -1.41
N MET A 300 -2.75 -28.36 -2.67
CA MET A 300 -2.73 -29.34 -3.78
C MET A 300 -1.88 -30.58 -3.48
N PHE A 301 -0.85 -30.47 -2.67
CA PHE A 301 0.07 -31.55 -2.32
C PHE A 301 -0.20 -32.15 -0.94
N ALA A 302 -1.23 -31.71 -0.22
CA ALA A 302 -1.48 -32.16 1.15
C ALA A 302 -2.03 -33.59 1.23
N ASP A 303 -2.84 -33.99 0.24
CA ASP A 303 -3.43 -35.31 0.15
C ASP A 303 -3.77 -35.69 -1.30
N GLU A 304 -4.03 -36.99 -1.51
CA GLU A 304 -4.34 -37.56 -2.83
C GLU A 304 -5.65 -37.01 -3.41
N LEU A 305 -6.64 -36.66 -2.57
CA LEU A 305 -7.93 -36.14 -3.03
C LEU A 305 -7.77 -34.77 -3.69
N ASN A 306 -7.11 -33.82 -3.00
CA ASN A 306 -6.90 -32.46 -3.53
C ASN A 306 -5.93 -32.48 -4.72
N HIS A 307 -4.94 -33.37 -4.71
CA HIS A 307 -3.99 -33.55 -5.82
C HIS A 307 -4.67 -34.05 -7.08
N SER A 308 -5.36 -35.21 -7.00
CA SER A 308 -6.04 -35.81 -8.13
C SER A 308 -7.18 -34.93 -8.65
N PHE A 309 -7.94 -34.29 -7.76
CA PHE A 309 -8.98 -33.33 -8.16
C PHE A 309 -8.37 -32.19 -9.00
N THR A 310 -7.31 -31.55 -8.53
CA THR A 310 -6.69 -30.42 -9.22
C THR A 310 -6.15 -30.80 -10.60
N LEU A 311 -5.45 -31.93 -10.69
CA LEU A 311 -4.91 -32.45 -11.97
C LEU A 311 -6.05 -32.83 -12.92
N GLU A 312 -7.14 -33.43 -12.42
CA GLU A 312 -8.28 -33.78 -13.24
C GLU A 312 -8.99 -32.52 -13.80
N GLN A 313 -9.12 -31.43 -13.00
CA GLN A 313 -9.65 -30.17 -13.49
C GLN A 313 -8.77 -29.56 -14.59
N ALA A 314 -7.45 -29.58 -14.41
CA ALA A 314 -6.50 -29.11 -15.44
C ALA A 314 -6.60 -29.94 -16.73
N ARG A 315 -6.69 -31.27 -16.60
CA ARG A 315 -6.84 -32.21 -17.74
C ARG A 315 -8.12 -31.96 -18.51
N ARG A 316 -9.28 -31.86 -17.82
CA ARG A 316 -10.57 -31.61 -18.45
C ARG A 316 -10.62 -30.26 -19.15
N ALA A 317 -10.05 -29.22 -18.55
CA ALA A 317 -9.99 -27.91 -19.17
C ALA A 317 -9.13 -27.91 -20.45
N ALA A 318 -8.07 -28.69 -20.48
CA ALA A 318 -7.05 -28.70 -21.53
C ALA A 318 -6.56 -27.27 -21.86
N VAL A 319 -6.38 -26.47 -20.81
CA VAL A 319 -5.90 -25.09 -20.77
C VAL A 319 -4.96 -24.98 -19.58
N PRO A 320 -3.84 -24.26 -19.68
CA PRO A 320 -2.99 -24.01 -18.53
C PRO A 320 -3.77 -23.45 -17.34
N LEU A 321 -3.52 -23.98 -16.14
CA LEU A 321 -4.18 -23.60 -14.91
C LEU A 321 -3.15 -23.02 -13.94
N LEU A 322 -3.36 -21.78 -13.50
CA LEU A 322 -2.53 -21.13 -12.47
C LEU A 322 -3.33 -21.06 -11.18
N ILE A 323 -2.86 -21.75 -10.16
CA ILE A 323 -3.55 -21.88 -8.86
C ILE A 323 -2.72 -21.30 -7.71
N GLY A 324 -3.38 -20.76 -6.71
CA GLY A 324 -2.81 -20.52 -5.39
C GLY A 324 -2.95 -21.77 -4.52
N SER A 325 -1.86 -22.27 -3.96
CA SER A 325 -1.84 -23.49 -3.14
C SER A 325 -0.73 -23.46 -2.10
N LEU A 326 -0.91 -24.21 -1.01
CA LEU A 326 0.19 -24.56 -0.12
C LEU A 326 1.05 -25.65 -0.81
N GLU A 327 2.37 -25.51 -0.69
CA GLU A 327 3.38 -26.40 -1.26
C GLU A 327 4.32 -26.86 -0.14
N PRO A 328 4.51 -28.18 0.08
CA PRO A 328 5.41 -28.65 1.12
C PRO A 328 6.85 -28.26 0.84
N ALA A 329 7.56 -27.77 1.85
CA ALA A 329 9.00 -27.62 1.81
C ALA A 329 9.65 -28.96 2.15
N ALA A 330 10.54 -29.42 1.30
CA ALA A 330 11.42 -30.54 1.65
C ALA A 330 12.39 -30.06 2.74
N GLY A 331 12.06 -30.35 4.00
CA GLY A 331 12.90 -29.97 5.13
C GLY A 331 14.23 -30.73 5.12
N PRO A 332 15.34 -30.11 5.53
CA PRO A 332 16.60 -30.83 5.73
C PRO A 332 16.48 -31.75 6.94
N GLY A 333 16.14 -33.02 6.73
CA GLY A 333 16.50 -34.11 7.63
C GLY A 333 15.52 -34.52 8.73
N ASP A 334 14.37 -33.90 8.90
CA ASP A 334 13.35 -34.37 9.87
C ASP A 334 11.96 -34.46 9.22
N ALA A 335 11.52 -35.68 8.96
CA ALA A 335 10.22 -35.96 8.32
C ALA A 335 8.99 -35.59 9.22
N THR A 336 9.22 -35.06 10.40
CA THR A 336 8.16 -34.73 11.39
C THR A 336 7.76 -33.25 11.39
N GLN A 337 8.54 -32.34 10.78
CA GLN A 337 8.19 -30.93 10.58
C GLN A 337 8.21 -30.59 9.10
N VAL A 338 7.09 -30.74 8.44
CA VAL A 338 6.90 -30.28 7.07
C VAL A 338 6.58 -28.79 7.13
N SER A 339 7.56 -27.93 6.85
CA SER A 339 7.29 -26.53 6.57
C SER A 339 6.60 -26.40 5.20
N GLU A 340 5.79 -25.36 5.01
CA GLU A 340 5.01 -25.14 3.79
C GLU A 340 5.27 -23.73 3.23
N TYR A 341 5.19 -23.63 1.90
CA TYR A 341 5.17 -22.36 1.18
C TYR A 341 3.76 -22.03 0.75
N ASN A 342 3.39 -20.75 0.79
CA ASN A 342 2.23 -20.24 0.05
C ASN A 342 2.68 -19.95 -1.38
N SER A 343 2.14 -20.67 -2.37
CA SER A 343 2.69 -20.71 -3.73
C SER A 343 1.64 -20.41 -4.80
N ALA A 344 2.09 -19.83 -5.91
CA ALA A 344 1.38 -19.80 -7.17
C ALA A 344 1.96 -20.88 -8.09
N ILE A 345 1.14 -21.85 -8.49
CA ILE A 345 1.56 -23.05 -9.24
C ILE A 345 0.90 -23.04 -10.61
N LEU A 346 1.72 -23.02 -11.66
CA LEU A 346 1.27 -23.15 -13.04
C LEU A 346 1.33 -24.61 -13.47
N ILE A 347 0.18 -25.17 -13.83
CA ILE A 347 0.01 -26.50 -14.40
C ILE A 347 -0.16 -26.33 -15.90
N GLY A 348 0.77 -26.86 -16.70
CA GLY A 348 0.71 -26.82 -18.15
C GLY A 348 -0.46 -27.61 -18.73
N ASP A 349 -0.77 -27.35 -19.98
CA ASP A 349 -1.84 -28.06 -20.72
C ASP A 349 -1.60 -29.58 -20.91
N ARG A 350 -0.39 -30.04 -20.70
CA ARG A 350 0.03 -31.44 -20.81
C ARG A 350 0.41 -32.10 -19.48
N GLU A 351 0.10 -31.49 -18.35
CA GLU A 351 0.35 -31.98 -16.98
C GLU A 351 1.84 -32.22 -16.60
N VAL A 352 2.76 -32.16 -17.56
CA VAL A 352 4.16 -32.57 -17.37
C VAL A 352 5.01 -31.46 -16.74
N GLU A 353 4.58 -30.21 -16.82
CA GLU A 353 5.33 -29.07 -16.29
C GLU A 353 4.59 -28.37 -15.18
N LEU A 354 5.00 -28.63 -13.95
CA LEU A 354 4.64 -27.81 -12.80
C LEU A 354 5.73 -26.76 -12.61
N GLN A 355 5.33 -25.50 -12.67
CA GLN A 355 6.19 -24.38 -12.33
C GLN A 355 5.62 -23.70 -11.07
N SER A 356 6.46 -23.32 -10.12
CA SER A 356 6.00 -22.66 -8.91
C SER A 356 6.72 -21.35 -8.64
N TYR A 357 5.97 -20.39 -8.11
CA TYR A 357 6.45 -19.19 -7.47
C TYR A 357 6.04 -19.24 -6.00
N ARG A 358 7.00 -19.21 -5.10
CA ARG A 358 6.79 -19.23 -3.66
C ARG A 358 6.73 -17.81 -3.13
N LYS A 359 5.68 -17.50 -2.37
CA LYS A 359 5.48 -16.19 -1.73
C LYS A 359 6.71 -15.81 -0.93
N ARG A 360 7.28 -14.63 -1.23
CA ARG A 360 8.53 -14.17 -0.60
C ARG A 360 8.29 -13.27 0.60
N HIS A 361 7.18 -12.55 0.59
CA HIS A 361 6.84 -11.62 1.66
C HIS A 361 5.61 -12.11 2.41
N LEU A 362 5.88 -12.77 3.53
CA LEU A 362 4.83 -13.33 4.39
C LEU A 362 4.15 -12.26 5.24
N VAL A 363 2.88 -12.46 5.54
CA VAL A 363 2.08 -11.58 6.40
C VAL A 363 2.37 -11.90 7.87
N PRO A 364 2.92 -10.94 8.65
CA PRO A 364 3.16 -11.13 10.06
C PRO A 364 1.87 -11.44 10.81
N PHE A 365 1.92 -12.34 11.78
CA PHE A 365 0.78 -12.79 12.57
C PHE A 365 -0.35 -13.49 11.80
N GLY A 366 -0.18 -13.66 10.48
CA GLY A 366 -1.11 -14.41 9.64
C GLY A 366 -0.48 -15.66 9.05
N GLU A 367 0.77 -15.54 8.58
CA GLU A 367 1.51 -16.62 7.93
C GLU A 367 2.77 -17.03 8.71
N PHE A 368 3.23 -16.19 9.62
CA PHE A 368 4.29 -16.51 10.58
C PHE A 368 4.16 -15.65 11.83
N LEU A 369 4.73 -16.12 12.94
CA LEU A 369 4.79 -15.38 14.19
C LEU A 369 6.17 -14.73 14.36
N PRO A 370 6.28 -13.38 14.21
CA PRO A 370 7.53 -12.69 14.47
C PRO A 370 8.04 -12.97 15.90
N PHE A 371 9.32 -13.31 16.02
CA PHE A 371 9.95 -13.61 17.31
C PHE A 371 9.26 -14.73 18.10
N ARG A 372 8.77 -15.79 17.41
CA ARG A 372 8.03 -16.91 18.03
C ARG A 372 8.71 -17.46 19.29
N GLN A 373 10.06 -17.52 19.32
CA GLN A 373 10.81 -17.99 20.49
C GLN A 373 10.61 -17.15 21.76
N TRP A 374 10.09 -15.94 21.65
CA TRP A 374 9.79 -15.03 22.77
C TRP A 374 8.29 -14.82 22.96
N ALA A 375 7.48 -15.39 22.08
CA ALA A 375 6.03 -15.26 22.16
C ALA A 375 5.49 -16.10 23.33
N PRO A 376 4.52 -15.59 24.08
CA PRO A 376 3.83 -16.40 25.09
C PRO A 376 3.05 -17.53 24.40
N GLU A 377 2.92 -18.67 25.09
CA GLU A 377 2.31 -19.90 24.56
C GLU A 377 0.91 -19.66 23.97
N TRP A 378 0.05 -18.92 24.67
CA TRP A 378 -1.28 -18.58 24.19
C TRP A 378 -1.31 -17.86 22.81
N LEU A 379 -0.26 -17.08 22.50
CA LEU A 379 -0.14 -16.41 21.21
C LEU A 379 0.34 -17.39 20.13
N SER A 380 1.22 -18.30 20.48
CA SER A 380 1.70 -19.35 19.56
C SER A 380 0.59 -20.35 19.21
N GLU A 381 -0.33 -20.63 20.15
CA GLU A 381 -1.50 -21.48 19.93
C GLU A 381 -2.59 -20.79 19.08
N LEU A 382 -2.72 -19.47 19.19
CA LEU A 382 -3.73 -18.70 18.44
C LEU A 382 -3.41 -18.61 16.94
N LEU A 383 -2.14 -18.74 16.56
CA LEU A 383 -1.68 -18.54 15.19
C LEU A 383 -1.34 -19.89 14.54
N PRO A 384 -1.75 -20.09 13.27
CA PRO A 384 -1.35 -21.29 12.51
C PRO A 384 0.17 -21.43 12.45
N GLY A 385 0.64 -22.58 12.03
CA GLY A 385 2.08 -22.83 11.87
C GLY A 385 2.78 -21.78 11.00
N ASP A 386 4.08 -21.63 11.18
CA ASP A 386 4.87 -20.68 10.36
C ASP A 386 5.04 -21.25 8.95
N LEU A 387 4.70 -20.43 7.95
CA LEU A 387 5.04 -20.71 6.56
C LEU A 387 6.49 -20.29 6.28
N GLU A 388 7.09 -20.88 5.26
CA GLU A 388 8.44 -20.53 4.82
C GLU A 388 8.38 -19.45 3.72
N PRO A 389 9.22 -18.40 3.78
CA PRO A 389 9.31 -17.44 2.70
C PRO A 389 10.09 -18.00 1.50
N GLY A 390 9.59 -17.78 0.29
CA GLY A 390 10.34 -17.98 -0.93
C GLY A 390 11.56 -17.06 -1.02
N THR A 391 12.59 -17.46 -1.70
CA THR A 391 13.84 -16.69 -1.84
C THR A 391 14.04 -16.09 -3.22
N GLU A 392 13.39 -16.64 -4.24
CA GLU A 392 13.66 -16.32 -5.65
C GLU A 392 12.45 -15.62 -6.31
N ALA A 393 12.74 -14.68 -7.21
CA ALA A 393 11.74 -14.01 -8.05
C ALA A 393 11.46 -14.81 -9.33
N ASN A 394 11.10 -16.09 -9.19
CA ASN A 394 10.86 -16.97 -10.32
C ASN A 394 9.68 -16.49 -11.15
N LEU A 395 9.86 -16.49 -12.48
CA LEU A 395 8.78 -16.24 -13.42
C LEU A 395 8.14 -17.55 -13.84
N LEU A 396 6.83 -17.51 -14.05
CA LEU A 396 6.08 -18.62 -14.63
C LEU A 396 5.99 -18.42 -16.16
N HIS A 397 6.24 -19.45 -16.92
CA HIS A 397 6.32 -19.42 -18.37
C HIS A 397 5.11 -20.07 -19.01
N LEU A 398 4.20 -19.25 -19.54
CA LEU A 398 3.12 -19.72 -20.37
C LEU A 398 3.67 -20.01 -21.78
N SER A 399 3.35 -21.19 -22.33
CA SER A 399 3.92 -21.67 -23.60
C SER A 399 3.15 -21.17 -24.82
N ASN A 400 1.82 -21.07 -24.71
CA ASN A 400 0.95 -20.61 -25.78
C ASN A 400 -0.24 -19.79 -25.23
N PRO A 401 -0.26 -18.46 -25.45
CA PRO A 401 0.81 -17.65 -26.05
C PRO A 401 2.08 -17.61 -25.16
N ARG A 402 3.23 -17.35 -25.75
CA ARG A 402 4.47 -17.22 -24.96
C ARG A 402 4.47 -15.93 -24.14
N VAL A 403 4.25 -16.07 -22.83
CA VAL A 403 4.19 -14.96 -21.87
C VAL A 403 4.93 -15.33 -20.59
N ARG A 404 5.77 -14.42 -20.10
CA ARG A 404 6.43 -14.53 -18.79
C ARG A 404 5.56 -13.84 -17.75
N ILE A 405 5.05 -14.62 -16.82
CA ILE A 405 4.15 -14.17 -15.75
C ILE A 405 4.97 -13.94 -14.48
N GLY A 406 4.90 -12.74 -13.93
CA GLY A 406 5.31 -12.42 -12.57
C GLY A 406 4.14 -12.66 -11.63
N ALA A 407 4.16 -13.79 -10.93
CA ALA A 407 3.13 -14.11 -9.93
C ALA A 407 3.36 -13.34 -8.63
N LEU A 408 2.30 -12.94 -7.99
CA LEU A 408 2.23 -12.29 -6.68
C LEU A 408 1.17 -13.01 -5.86
N VAL A 409 1.42 -13.25 -4.59
CA VAL A 409 0.44 -13.90 -3.73
C VAL A 409 -0.06 -12.89 -2.68
N CYS A 410 -1.37 -12.66 -2.70
CA CYS A 410 -2.09 -11.84 -1.72
C CYS A 410 -1.47 -10.44 -1.55
N PHE A 411 -1.03 -10.10 -0.35
CA PHE A 411 -0.46 -8.82 0.07
C PHE A 411 0.74 -8.34 -0.78
N GLU A 412 1.44 -9.23 -1.48
CA GLU A 412 2.63 -8.88 -2.27
C GLU A 412 2.36 -7.84 -3.37
N ASP A 413 1.14 -7.78 -3.92
CA ASP A 413 0.80 -6.77 -4.92
C ASP A 413 0.70 -5.34 -4.35
N SER A 414 0.70 -5.21 -3.05
CA SER A 414 0.83 -3.91 -2.38
C SER A 414 2.30 -3.46 -2.22
N LEU A 415 3.26 -4.36 -2.45
CA LEU A 415 4.68 -4.14 -2.22
C LEU A 415 5.43 -3.85 -3.54
N ALA A 416 5.86 -2.61 -3.70
CA ALA A 416 6.54 -2.18 -4.91
C ALA A 416 7.88 -2.91 -5.15
N ALA A 417 8.60 -3.28 -4.09
CA ALA A 417 9.87 -3.98 -4.19
C ALA A 417 9.70 -5.38 -4.80
N GLU A 418 8.67 -6.12 -4.39
CA GLU A 418 8.36 -7.45 -4.89
C GLU A 418 8.03 -7.40 -6.38
N THR A 419 7.14 -6.51 -6.77
CA THR A 419 6.76 -6.32 -8.17
C THR A 419 7.95 -5.90 -9.03
N ARG A 420 8.79 -4.95 -8.55
CA ARG A 420 9.98 -4.51 -9.30
C ARG A 420 10.97 -5.65 -9.53
N SER A 421 11.15 -6.54 -8.57
CA SER A 421 12.07 -7.68 -8.74
C SER A 421 11.60 -8.59 -9.87
N LEU A 422 10.33 -8.96 -9.92
CA LEU A 422 9.77 -9.78 -11.00
C LEU A 422 9.90 -9.11 -12.38
N VAL A 423 9.69 -7.79 -12.45
CA VAL A 423 9.83 -7.05 -13.71
C VAL A 423 11.29 -6.97 -14.17
N ARG A 424 12.24 -6.90 -13.25
CA ARG A 424 13.69 -6.95 -13.58
C ARG A 424 14.11 -8.31 -14.11
N GLU A 425 13.49 -9.40 -13.63
CA GLU A 425 13.66 -10.76 -14.18
C GLU A 425 12.98 -10.92 -15.55
N GLY A 426 12.20 -9.95 -15.99
CA GLY A 426 11.61 -9.91 -17.33
C GLY A 426 10.14 -10.29 -17.41
N ALA A 427 9.38 -10.16 -16.34
CA ALA A 427 7.92 -10.33 -16.38
C ALA A 427 7.28 -9.42 -17.44
N GLN A 428 6.26 -9.93 -18.12
CA GLN A 428 5.47 -9.24 -19.14
C GLN A 428 4.04 -8.99 -18.68
N LEU A 429 3.57 -9.83 -17.76
CA LEU A 429 2.25 -9.79 -17.14
C LEU A 429 2.42 -10.01 -15.64
N LEU A 430 1.71 -9.24 -14.84
CA LEU A 430 1.59 -9.48 -13.41
C LEU A 430 0.29 -10.22 -13.12
N VAL A 431 0.34 -11.23 -12.28
CA VAL A 431 -0.86 -11.96 -11.82
C VAL A 431 -0.83 -12.04 -10.31
N ASN A 432 -1.88 -11.53 -9.66
CA ASN A 432 -2.06 -11.66 -8.21
C ASN A 432 -3.16 -12.69 -7.91
N LEU A 433 -2.83 -13.68 -7.11
CA LEU A 433 -3.77 -14.65 -6.54
C LEU A 433 -3.97 -14.30 -5.07
N THR A 434 -5.22 -13.96 -4.68
CA THR A 434 -5.45 -13.44 -3.32
C THR A 434 -6.73 -13.96 -2.69
N ASN A 435 -6.80 -13.87 -1.35
CA ASN A 435 -7.96 -14.24 -0.56
C ASN A 435 -8.30 -13.14 0.46
N ASP A 436 -9.22 -12.26 0.09
CA ASP A 436 -9.70 -11.18 0.95
C ASP A 436 -10.82 -11.63 1.92
N ALA A 437 -11.22 -12.92 1.92
CA ALA A 437 -12.28 -13.46 2.79
C ALA A 437 -11.96 -13.33 4.30
N TRP A 438 -10.67 -13.20 4.65
CA TRP A 438 -10.21 -12.95 6.01
C TRP A 438 -10.84 -11.71 6.66
N PHE A 439 -11.27 -10.76 5.87
CA PHE A 439 -11.74 -9.46 6.34
C PHE A 439 -13.24 -9.25 6.09
N GLY A 440 -13.94 -10.27 5.61
CA GLY A 440 -15.36 -10.21 5.29
C GLY A 440 -15.72 -9.08 4.32
N THR A 441 -16.98 -8.67 4.32
CA THR A 441 -17.53 -7.63 3.43
C THR A 441 -17.16 -6.21 3.90
N THR A 442 -15.88 -5.98 4.18
CA THR A 442 -15.36 -4.70 4.67
C THR A 442 -14.64 -3.90 3.58
N ALA A 443 -14.08 -2.75 3.94
CA ALA A 443 -13.30 -1.92 3.02
C ALA A 443 -11.92 -2.52 2.64
N ALA A 444 -11.51 -3.64 3.25
CA ALA A 444 -10.20 -4.26 3.03
C ALA A 444 -9.91 -4.52 1.54
N ALA A 445 -10.80 -5.21 0.82
CA ALA A 445 -10.63 -5.54 -0.58
C ALA A 445 -10.48 -4.30 -1.48
N ALA A 446 -11.26 -3.24 -1.23
CA ALA A 446 -11.16 -1.99 -1.97
C ALA A 446 -9.85 -1.22 -1.66
N GLN A 447 -9.41 -1.22 -0.41
CA GLN A 447 -8.11 -0.63 -0.03
C GLN A 447 -6.94 -1.45 -0.60
N HIS A 448 -7.05 -2.77 -0.62
CA HIS A 448 -6.07 -3.66 -1.25
C HIS A 448 -5.89 -3.32 -2.72
N LEU A 449 -6.99 -3.28 -3.50
CA LEU A 449 -6.95 -2.89 -4.90
C LEU A 449 -6.36 -1.48 -5.11
N ALA A 450 -6.71 -0.51 -4.27
CA ALA A 450 -6.19 0.86 -4.38
C ALA A 450 -4.65 0.89 -4.26
N ASN A 451 -4.05 0.07 -3.39
CA ASN A 451 -2.61 -0.07 -3.25
C ASN A 451 -2.01 -0.86 -4.44
N ALA A 452 -2.60 -1.98 -4.82
CA ALA A 452 -2.16 -2.86 -5.92
C ALA A 452 -2.12 -2.13 -7.28
N ARG A 453 -3.08 -1.25 -7.53
CA ARG A 453 -3.21 -0.50 -8.78
C ARG A 453 -1.93 0.26 -9.17
N PHE A 454 -1.19 0.76 -8.19
CA PHE A 454 0.08 1.44 -8.45
C PHE A 454 1.12 0.54 -9.07
N ARG A 455 1.07 -0.78 -8.84
CA ARG A 455 2.03 -1.73 -9.44
C ARG A 455 1.98 -1.71 -10.96
N ALA A 456 0.77 -1.68 -11.53
CA ALA A 456 0.61 -1.56 -12.98
C ALA A 456 1.16 -0.24 -13.52
N VAL A 457 0.89 0.88 -12.85
CA VAL A 457 1.39 2.22 -13.24
C VAL A 457 2.90 2.31 -13.11
N GLU A 458 3.46 1.84 -12.00
CA GLU A 458 4.90 1.87 -11.70
C GLU A 458 5.74 1.05 -12.68
N THR A 459 5.17 -0.05 -13.19
CA THR A 459 5.89 -1.00 -14.05
C THR A 459 5.52 -0.89 -15.53
N ARG A 460 4.39 -0.25 -15.84
CA ARG A 460 3.78 -0.24 -17.18
C ARG A 460 3.43 -1.64 -17.69
N LEU A 461 3.14 -2.55 -16.76
CA LEU A 461 2.62 -3.88 -17.09
C LEU A 461 1.16 -4.02 -16.70
N PRO A 462 0.36 -4.79 -17.43
CA PRO A 462 -0.98 -5.16 -16.99
C PRO A 462 -0.90 -6.06 -15.75
N LEU A 463 -1.89 -5.93 -14.86
CA LEU A 463 -2.04 -6.74 -13.66
C LEU A 463 -3.41 -7.43 -13.72
N LEU A 464 -3.43 -8.76 -13.65
CA LEU A 464 -4.62 -9.55 -13.40
C LEU A 464 -4.73 -9.88 -11.91
N ARG A 465 -5.88 -9.66 -11.33
CA ARG A 465 -6.19 -10.06 -9.95
C ARG A 465 -7.27 -11.11 -9.98
N CYS A 466 -6.98 -12.27 -9.41
CA CYS A 466 -7.92 -13.36 -9.20
C CYS A 466 -8.12 -13.56 -7.70
N THR A 467 -9.34 -13.33 -7.21
CA THR A 467 -9.62 -13.31 -5.77
C THR A 467 -10.66 -14.34 -5.38
N ASN A 468 -10.53 -14.89 -4.17
CA ASN A 468 -11.58 -15.77 -3.64
C ASN A 468 -12.91 -15.02 -3.46
N SER A 469 -12.88 -13.85 -2.82
CA SER A 469 -14.10 -13.07 -2.51
C SER A 469 -13.91 -11.55 -2.63
N GLY A 470 -12.71 -11.09 -2.92
CA GLY A 470 -12.38 -9.68 -3.08
C GLY A 470 -12.72 -9.12 -4.45
N VAL A 471 -11.87 -8.24 -4.99
CA VAL A 471 -12.05 -7.63 -6.30
C VAL A 471 -11.21 -8.37 -7.35
N SER A 472 -11.85 -9.29 -8.09
CA SER A 472 -11.28 -9.87 -9.31
C SER A 472 -11.38 -8.86 -10.45
N CYS A 473 -10.27 -8.53 -11.09
CA CYS A 473 -10.23 -7.49 -12.12
C CYS A 473 -8.96 -7.55 -12.96
N GLN A 474 -8.95 -6.81 -14.05
CA GLN A 474 -7.71 -6.40 -14.70
C GLN A 474 -7.40 -4.93 -14.40
N VAL A 475 -6.12 -4.62 -14.28
CA VAL A 475 -5.61 -3.25 -14.20
C VAL A 475 -4.67 -3.02 -15.37
N ASP A 476 -5.00 -2.05 -16.22
CA ASP A 476 -4.16 -1.72 -17.37
C ASP A 476 -2.86 -1.00 -16.95
N PRO A 477 -1.85 -0.87 -17.84
CA PRO A 477 -0.60 -0.19 -17.53
C PRO A 477 -0.73 1.29 -17.13
N LEU A 478 -1.89 1.90 -17.31
CA LEU A 478 -2.20 3.28 -16.89
C LEU A 478 -2.94 3.32 -15.56
N GLY A 479 -3.28 2.14 -14.99
CA GLY A 479 -4.00 2.03 -13.75
C GLY A 479 -5.53 2.08 -13.90
N ARG A 480 -6.09 1.91 -15.10
CA ARG A 480 -7.54 1.73 -15.26
C ARG A 480 -7.92 0.34 -14.82
N VAL A 481 -9.02 0.25 -14.09
CA VAL A 481 -9.56 -1.02 -13.57
C VAL A 481 -10.76 -1.42 -14.41
N GLU A 482 -10.77 -2.65 -14.87
CA GLU A 482 -11.91 -3.32 -15.50
C GLU A 482 -12.31 -4.51 -14.64
N GLN A 483 -13.55 -4.50 -14.17
CA GLN A 483 -14.12 -5.47 -13.25
C GLN A 483 -15.53 -5.80 -13.73
N HIS A 484 -15.86 -7.10 -13.82
CA HIS A 484 -17.19 -7.55 -14.27
C HIS A 484 -17.96 -8.28 -13.16
N LEU A 485 -17.25 -8.90 -12.20
CA LEU A 485 -17.85 -9.54 -11.03
C LEU A 485 -17.91 -8.59 -9.83
N GLU A 486 -19.04 -8.59 -9.15
CA GLU A 486 -19.15 -7.91 -7.87
C GLU A 486 -18.31 -8.65 -6.80
N PRO A 487 -17.65 -7.93 -5.91
CA PRO A 487 -16.98 -8.55 -4.78
C PRO A 487 -17.94 -9.35 -3.91
N PHE A 488 -17.45 -10.40 -3.29
CA PHE A 488 -18.22 -11.28 -2.40
C PHE A 488 -19.39 -12.01 -3.09
N THR A 489 -19.30 -12.18 -4.40
CA THR A 489 -20.19 -13.04 -5.18
C THR A 489 -19.43 -14.22 -5.75
N GLU A 490 -20.13 -15.33 -6.03
CA GLU A 490 -19.57 -16.47 -6.73
C GLU A 490 -19.72 -16.29 -8.24
N GLY A 491 -18.67 -16.63 -9.00
CA GLY A 491 -18.73 -16.56 -10.46
C GLY A 491 -17.39 -16.78 -11.15
N VAL A 492 -17.41 -16.62 -12.46
CA VAL A 492 -16.23 -16.61 -13.32
C VAL A 492 -16.17 -15.30 -14.10
N ASP A 493 -15.00 -14.73 -14.24
CA ASP A 493 -14.76 -13.51 -15.00
C ASP A 493 -13.77 -13.76 -16.14
N THR A 494 -14.06 -13.21 -17.32
CA THR A 494 -13.17 -13.28 -18.48
C THR A 494 -12.47 -11.96 -18.68
N LEU A 495 -11.18 -11.94 -18.43
CA LEU A 495 -10.34 -10.78 -18.55
C LEU A 495 -9.47 -10.87 -19.81
N SER A 496 -9.41 -9.79 -20.58
CA SER A 496 -8.68 -9.72 -21.85
C SER A 496 -7.62 -8.63 -21.78
N VAL A 497 -6.36 -9.03 -21.72
CA VAL A 497 -5.23 -8.10 -21.59
C VAL A 497 -4.34 -8.09 -22.81
N GLN A 498 -3.73 -6.95 -23.11
CA GLN A 498 -2.70 -6.80 -24.12
C GLN A 498 -1.32 -6.88 -23.42
N VAL A 499 -0.66 -8.01 -23.55
CA VAL A 499 0.65 -8.25 -22.94
C VAL A 499 1.75 -7.70 -23.83
N PRO A 500 2.61 -6.78 -23.38
CA PRO A 500 3.70 -6.25 -24.19
C PRO A 500 4.74 -7.34 -24.48
N ASN A 501 5.12 -7.50 -25.76
CA ASN A 501 6.10 -8.53 -26.18
C ASN A 501 7.51 -8.22 -25.65
N ALA A 502 7.87 -6.95 -25.59
CA ALA A 502 9.16 -6.48 -25.09
C ALA A 502 8.94 -5.24 -24.21
N PRO A 503 8.55 -5.43 -22.95
CA PRO A 503 8.31 -4.31 -22.04
C PRO A 503 9.60 -3.55 -21.77
N VAL A 504 9.52 -2.21 -21.85
CA VAL A 504 10.64 -1.33 -21.49
C VAL A 504 10.51 -0.98 -20.01
N PRO A 505 11.47 -1.36 -19.16
CA PRO A 505 11.44 -1.03 -17.76
C PRO A 505 11.32 0.49 -17.53
N THR A 506 10.38 0.90 -16.72
CA THR A 506 10.17 2.30 -16.33
C THR A 506 11.38 2.86 -15.59
N ARG A 507 11.43 4.18 -15.40
CA ARG A 507 12.47 4.79 -14.55
C ARG A 507 12.39 4.28 -13.12
N TYR A 508 11.17 4.08 -12.60
CA TYR A 508 10.97 3.53 -11.26
C TYR A 508 11.46 2.08 -11.15
N VAL A 509 11.23 1.23 -12.14
CA VAL A 509 11.79 -0.14 -12.17
C VAL A 509 13.31 -0.13 -12.17
N ARG A 510 13.93 0.77 -12.94
CA ARG A 510 15.40 0.86 -13.06
C ARG A 510 16.06 1.40 -11.80
N TRP A 511 15.54 2.51 -11.26
CA TRP A 511 16.18 3.25 -10.17
C TRP A 511 15.60 2.91 -8.80
N GLY A 512 14.39 2.34 -8.75
CA GLY A 512 13.70 2.00 -7.51
C GLY A 512 13.52 3.23 -6.62
N ASP A 513 13.77 3.01 -5.35
CA ASP A 513 13.59 4.01 -4.31
C ASP A 513 14.84 4.88 -4.06
N SER A 514 15.83 4.89 -5.00
CA SER A 514 17.08 5.62 -4.83
C SER A 514 16.89 7.13 -4.58
N TRP A 515 15.85 7.75 -5.16
CA TRP A 515 15.54 9.16 -4.93
C TRP A 515 15.07 9.46 -3.48
N ILE A 516 14.62 8.44 -2.76
CA ILE A 516 14.23 8.59 -1.34
C ILE A 516 15.45 8.89 -0.47
N GLY A 517 16.64 8.46 -0.88
CA GLY A 517 17.88 8.91 -0.25
C GLY A 517 18.04 10.43 -0.29
N LEU A 518 17.69 11.07 -1.41
CA LEU A 518 17.64 12.53 -1.50
C LEU A 518 16.55 13.11 -0.57
N CYS A 519 15.38 12.47 -0.51
CA CYS A 519 14.32 12.87 0.43
C CYS A 519 14.80 12.82 1.88
N ALA A 520 15.49 11.76 2.28
CA ALA A 520 16.06 11.63 3.63
C ALA A 520 17.07 12.75 3.92
N ALA A 521 17.98 13.03 2.98
CA ALA A 521 18.95 14.12 3.12
C ALA A 521 18.26 15.49 3.26
N LEU A 522 17.24 15.78 2.47
CA LEU A 522 16.45 17.01 2.56
C LEU A 522 15.71 17.09 3.92
N GLY A 523 15.14 15.99 4.39
CA GLY A 523 14.50 15.93 5.72
C GLY A 523 15.50 16.25 6.85
N LEU A 524 16.71 15.71 6.76
CA LEU A 524 17.79 15.97 7.74
C LEU A 524 18.22 17.44 7.76
N LEU A 525 18.12 18.17 6.64
CA LEU A 525 18.40 19.61 6.62
C LEU A 525 17.46 20.39 7.55
N LEU A 526 16.17 20.03 7.64
CA LEU A 526 15.25 20.66 8.60
C LEU A 526 15.65 20.40 10.04
N ILE A 527 16.07 19.18 10.35
CA ILE A 527 16.52 18.81 11.68
C ILE A 527 17.75 19.64 12.05
N ARG A 528 18.73 19.75 11.14
CA ARG A 528 19.94 20.56 11.34
C ARG A 528 19.62 22.04 11.51
N ASP A 529 18.74 22.61 10.70
CA ASP A 529 18.34 24.01 10.82
C ASP A 529 17.64 24.28 12.15
N LYS A 530 16.85 23.32 12.64
CA LYS A 530 16.18 23.38 13.95
C LYS A 530 17.19 23.36 15.11
N THR A 531 18.18 22.48 15.08
CA THR A 531 19.21 22.39 16.13
C THR A 531 20.05 23.66 16.19
N ARG A 532 20.47 24.23 15.05
CA ARG A 532 21.22 25.48 14.97
C ARG A 532 20.46 26.68 15.56
N ARG A 533 19.16 26.77 15.36
CA ARG A 533 18.33 27.85 15.96
C ARG A 533 18.30 27.76 17.49
N HIS A 534 18.34 26.55 18.03
CA HIS A 534 18.35 26.34 19.47
C HIS A 534 19.71 26.68 20.12
N THR A 535 20.81 26.39 19.43
CA THR A 535 22.17 26.72 19.94
C THR A 535 22.47 28.21 19.88
N ASN A 536 21.91 28.93 18.92
CA ASN A 536 22.10 30.38 18.72
C ASN A 536 21.06 31.26 19.43
N SER A 537 20.21 30.69 20.30
CA SER A 537 19.23 31.47 21.05
C SER A 537 19.89 32.19 22.22
N PRO A 538 19.73 33.52 22.38
CA PRO A 538 20.44 34.34 23.42
C PRO A 538 20.20 33.89 24.87
N ALA A 539 19.19 33.03 25.10
CA ALA A 539 18.85 32.52 26.42
C ALA A 539 19.93 31.61 27.05
N LEU A 540 20.90 31.09 26.26
CA LEU A 540 22.02 30.29 26.78
C LEU A 540 23.19 31.18 27.22
N GLU A 541 23.42 32.34 26.59
CA GLU A 541 24.45 33.27 27.01
C GLU A 541 24.18 33.88 28.39
N VAL A 542 22.92 34.03 28.79
CA VAL A 542 22.55 34.57 30.12
C VAL A 542 22.71 33.54 31.24
N ARG A 543 22.66 32.25 30.95
CA ARG A 543 22.86 31.18 31.93
C ARG A 543 24.37 30.96 32.24
N ASP A 544 25.23 31.12 31.26
CA ASP A 544 26.67 31.00 31.48
C ASP A 544 27.26 32.22 32.17
N ARG A 545 26.74 33.44 31.91
CA ARG A 545 27.19 34.65 32.68
C ARG A 545 26.77 34.65 34.15
N LYS A 546 25.70 33.91 34.54
CA LYS A 546 25.29 33.72 35.94
C LYS A 546 25.99 32.56 36.67
N ARG A 547 26.85 31.82 36.00
CA ARG A 547 27.69 30.77 36.62
C ARG A 547 29.10 31.24 36.90
N PHE A 548 29.47 32.43 36.44
CA PHE A 548 30.82 33.02 36.65
C PHE A 548 30.75 34.40 37.32
N SER A 549 29.63 34.76 37.96
CA SER A 549 29.54 35.94 38.83
C SER A 549 29.21 35.55 40.26
#